data_2b70f6f453460188590a0abf47809cba
#
_entry.id   2b70f6f453460188590a0abf47809cba
#
_cell.length_a   1.000
_cell.length_b   1.000
_cell.length_c   1.000
_cell.angle_alpha   90.00
_cell.angle_beta   90.00
_cell.angle_gamma   90.00
#
_symmetry.space_group_name_H-M   'P 1'
#
loop_
_entity.id
_entity.type
_entity.pdbx_description
1 polymer ?
#
loop_
_entity_poly.entity_id
_entity_poly.type
_entity_poly.pdbx_seq_one_letter_code
_entity_poly.pdbx_strand_id
1 'polypeptide(L)'
;MRWKVMLDFLRDIFSALSHAAGDSADKEEPAPAPDVPTVDTVTGWAGEPPYRYIDVSRYQGTIDWAQVAAAGYKGAMLKTVSTNRRLSKRADGLYIDPTFERNYAGARAAGLDVGVYYYTYATSEAMADAELALVRQAVYGKELTLPLAVDVEENKLKPMSTLDLTNLTAYALEQVEKMGFYAQLYTYTHYSNMELDMGRLASRWDVWLSDTTGHTPAVGYHYNAHQHTSKGRVPGISGNVDLNVTTVNYPRIIRKKGLTRLREGK
;
A
#
# COMPACT_ATOMS: atom_id res chain seq x y z
N MET A 1 -42.47 -45.60 12.86
CA MET A 1 -42.67 -45.53 11.40
C MET A 1 -42.23 -44.17 10.78
N ARG A 2 -41.90 -43.17 11.55
CA ARG A 2 -41.48 -41.80 11.03
C ARG A 2 -39.98 -41.63 10.77
N TRP A 3 -39.11 -42.39 11.35
CA TRP A 3 -37.63 -42.24 11.18
C TRP A 3 -37.09 -42.89 9.91
N LYS A 4 -37.73 -43.94 9.39
CA LYS A 4 -37.27 -44.63 8.17
C LYS A 4 -37.51 -43.76 6.92
N VAL A 5 -38.59 -43.01 6.87
CA VAL A 5 -38.95 -42.10 5.74
C VAL A 5 -37.99 -40.91 5.65
N MET A 6 -37.48 -40.45 6.79
CA MET A 6 -36.56 -39.31 6.83
C MET A 6 -35.13 -39.72 6.37
N LEU A 7 -34.73 -40.95 6.69
CA LEU A 7 -33.45 -41.49 6.25
C LEU A 7 -33.43 -41.83 4.76
N ASP A 8 -34.53 -42.31 4.20
CA ASP A 8 -34.63 -42.56 2.77
C ASP A 8 -34.65 -41.24 1.96
N PHE A 9 -35.32 -40.20 2.47
CA PHE A 9 -35.32 -38.87 1.84
C PHE A 9 -33.92 -38.21 1.83
N LEU A 10 -33.15 -38.34 2.89
CA LEU A 10 -31.76 -37.83 2.94
C LEU A 10 -30.81 -38.60 2.02
N ARG A 11 -31.04 -39.90 1.86
CA ARG A 11 -30.24 -40.75 0.94
C ARG A 11 -30.48 -40.37 -0.53
N ASP A 12 -31.71 -40.06 -0.87
CA ASP A 12 -32.08 -39.64 -2.24
C ASP A 12 -31.56 -38.26 -2.59
N ILE A 13 -31.46 -37.33 -1.62
CA ILE A 13 -30.84 -35.99 -1.81
C ILE A 13 -29.31 -36.17 -2.01
N PHE A 14 -28.66 -37.05 -1.24
CA PHE A 14 -27.22 -37.31 -1.41
C PHE A 14 -26.90 -38.01 -2.74
N SER A 15 -27.77 -38.89 -3.21
CA SER A 15 -27.62 -39.54 -4.52
C SER A 15 -27.83 -38.56 -5.68
N ALA A 16 -28.78 -37.62 -5.57
CA ALA A 16 -29.00 -36.60 -6.58
C ALA A 16 -27.84 -35.61 -6.69
N LEU A 17 -27.19 -35.26 -5.57
CA LEU A 17 -26.03 -34.38 -5.51
C LEU A 17 -24.75 -35.01 -6.05
N SER A 18 -24.61 -36.35 -5.95
CA SER A 18 -23.45 -37.06 -6.52
C SER A 18 -23.52 -37.31 -8.03
N HIS A 19 -24.71 -37.21 -8.66
CA HIS A 19 -24.89 -37.33 -10.11
C HIS A 19 -24.84 -35.97 -10.85
N ALA A 20 -24.86 -34.85 -10.14
CA ALA A 20 -24.70 -33.53 -10.71
C ALA A 20 -23.23 -33.06 -10.81
N ALA A 21 -22.27 -33.88 -10.34
CA ALA A 21 -20.84 -33.54 -10.34
C ALA A 21 -20.06 -34.20 -11.49
N GLY A 22 -20.73 -34.52 -12.58
CA GLY A 22 -20.15 -35.20 -13.74
C GLY A 22 -20.37 -34.46 -15.05
N ASP A 23 -20.10 -33.16 -15.08
CA ASP A 23 -19.90 -32.47 -16.36
C ASP A 23 -18.58 -31.69 -16.29
N SER A 24 -17.61 -32.19 -17.05
CA SER A 24 -16.29 -31.60 -17.21
C SER A 24 -16.42 -30.27 -17.95
N ALA A 25 -16.68 -29.20 -17.23
CA ALA A 25 -16.32 -27.88 -17.73
C ALA A 25 -14.78 -27.82 -17.71
N ASP A 26 -14.18 -27.69 -18.90
CA ASP A 26 -12.78 -27.34 -19.07
C ASP A 26 -12.47 -26.17 -18.16
N LYS A 27 -11.76 -26.44 -17.06
CA LYS A 27 -11.15 -25.38 -16.27
C LYS A 27 -10.03 -24.86 -17.13
N GLU A 28 -10.30 -23.78 -17.84
CA GLU A 28 -9.28 -22.93 -18.42
C GLU A 28 -8.30 -22.63 -17.27
N GLU A 29 -7.11 -23.19 -17.35
CA GLU A 29 -6.03 -22.91 -16.41
C GLU A 29 -5.81 -21.41 -16.46
N PRO A 30 -5.85 -20.66 -15.33
CA PRO A 30 -5.66 -19.23 -15.36
C PRO A 30 -4.34 -18.95 -16.06
N ALA A 31 -4.38 -18.09 -17.08
CA ALA A 31 -3.21 -17.67 -17.84
C ALA A 31 -2.06 -17.38 -16.87
N PRO A 32 -0.83 -17.83 -17.15
CA PRO A 32 0.30 -17.60 -16.28
C PRO A 32 0.38 -16.10 -16.01
N ALA A 33 0.42 -15.74 -14.74
CA ALA A 33 0.59 -14.36 -14.32
C ALA A 33 1.78 -13.77 -15.10
N PRO A 34 1.66 -12.55 -15.66
CA PRO A 34 2.78 -11.95 -16.38
C PRO A 34 3.99 -12.01 -15.47
N ASP A 35 5.17 -12.32 -16.05
CA ASP A 35 6.46 -12.40 -15.36
C ASP A 35 6.63 -11.16 -14.46
N VAL A 36 6.12 -11.29 -13.24
CA VAL A 36 6.39 -10.32 -12.17
C VAL A 36 7.84 -10.58 -11.82
N PRO A 37 8.74 -9.60 -11.99
CA PRO A 37 10.12 -9.79 -11.60
C PRO A 37 10.09 -10.21 -10.14
N THR A 38 10.50 -11.44 -9.86
CA THR A 38 10.76 -11.91 -8.50
C THR A 38 11.50 -10.82 -7.78
N VAL A 39 10.99 -10.38 -6.64
CA VAL A 39 11.66 -9.41 -5.78
C VAL A 39 13.07 -9.95 -5.61
N ASP A 40 14.04 -9.32 -6.29
CA ASP A 40 15.44 -9.60 -6.01
C ASP A 40 15.58 -9.28 -4.54
N THR A 41 15.65 -10.30 -3.72
CA THR A 41 15.94 -10.22 -2.30
C THR A 41 17.38 -9.75 -2.13
N VAL A 42 17.66 -8.54 -2.59
CA VAL A 42 18.83 -7.80 -2.15
C VAL A 42 18.49 -7.32 -0.75
N THR A 43 18.38 -8.31 0.12
CA THR A 43 18.27 -8.13 1.53
C THR A 43 19.47 -7.30 2.00
N GLY A 44 19.15 -6.16 2.56
CA GLY A 44 20.05 -5.44 3.42
C GLY A 44 21.09 -4.57 2.70
N TRP A 45 21.28 -3.42 3.28
CA TRP A 45 22.52 -2.68 3.20
C TRP A 45 23.55 -3.56 3.94
N ALA A 46 24.35 -4.37 3.22
CA ALA A 46 25.30 -5.28 3.87
C ALA A 46 26.20 -4.50 4.83
N GLY A 47 26.00 -4.71 6.14
CA GLY A 47 26.78 -4.07 7.20
C GLY A 47 26.34 -2.67 7.62
N GLU A 48 25.25 -2.10 7.05
CA GLU A 48 24.75 -0.78 7.44
C GLU A 48 23.51 -0.90 8.36
N PRO A 49 23.27 0.11 9.24
CA PRO A 49 22.06 0.15 10.04
C PRO A 49 20.80 0.23 9.15
N PRO A 50 19.63 -0.13 9.67
CA PRO A 50 18.37 -0.02 8.92
C PRO A 50 18.18 1.36 8.31
N TYR A 51 17.66 1.41 7.09
CA TYR A 51 17.31 2.66 6.43
C TYR A 51 16.19 3.34 7.18
N ARG A 52 16.45 4.56 7.70
CA ARG A 52 15.51 5.35 8.50
C ARG A 52 14.87 6.42 7.63
N TYR A 53 13.55 6.49 7.65
CA TYR A 53 12.80 7.52 6.96
C TYR A 53 11.58 7.96 7.79
N ILE A 54 10.99 9.08 7.42
CA ILE A 54 9.78 9.61 8.04
C ILE A 54 8.64 9.57 7.03
N ASP A 55 7.41 9.60 7.50
CA ASP A 55 6.29 9.92 6.65
C ASP A 55 5.55 11.14 7.16
N VAL A 56 5.09 11.98 6.23
CA VAL A 56 4.56 13.29 6.53
C VAL A 56 3.42 13.69 5.61
N SER A 57 2.59 14.58 6.12
CA SER A 57 1.49 15.22 5.43
C SER A 57 1.38 16.68 5.86
N ARG A 58 0.27 17.33 5.52
CA ARG A 58 -0.04 18.69 6.01
C ARG A 58 -0.03 18.82 7.54
N TYR A 59 -0.15 17.73 8.27
CA TYR A 59 -0.20 17.75 9.74
C TYR A 59 1.14 18.16 10.38
N GLN A 60 2.27 17.89 9.71
CA GLN A 60 3.60 18.30 10.18
C GLN A 60 3.92 19.78 9.89
N GLY A 61 3.02 20.49 9.17
CA GLY A 61 3.19 21.93 8.92
C GLY A 61 4.42 22.25 8.07
N THR A 62 5.20 23.23 8.51
CA THR A 62 6.45 23.60 7.85
C THR A 62 7.60 22.78 8.41
N ILE A 63 8.38 22.17 7.52
CA ILE A 63 9.49 21.27 7.86
C ILE A 63 10.80 21.90 7.42
N ASP A 64 11.80 21.92 8.29
CA ASP A 64 13.20 22.19 7.94
C ASP A 64 13.87 20.86 7.54
N TRP A 65 13.89 20.61 6.27
CA TRP A 65 14.40 19.37 5.70
C TRP A 65 15.91 19.19 5.87
N ALA A 66 16.66 20.29 5.99
CA ALA A 66 18.10 20.21 6.26
C ALA A 66 18.37 19.65 7.65
N GLN A 67 17.59 20.04 8.66
CA GLN A 67 17.68 19.46 10.01
C GLN A 67 17.24 18.01 10.04
N VAL A 68 16.20 17.63 9.28
CA VAL A 68 15.76 16.23 9.16
C VAL A 68 16.90 15.35 8.60
N ALA A 69 17.54 15.79 7.51
CA ALA A 69 18.69 15.08 6.92
C ALA A 69 19.88 15.00 7.88
N ALA A 70 20.22 16.11 8.57
CA ALA A 70 21.30 16.16 9.57
C ALA A 70 21.03 15.26 10.76
N ALA A 71 19.77 14.98 11.12
CA ALA A 71 19.38 14.01 12.13
C ALA A 71 19.54 12.54 11.69
N GLY A 72 20.04 12.29 10.47
CA GLY A 72 20.38 10.96 9.98
C GLY A 72 19.24 10.22 9.30
N TYR A 73 18.11 10.87 9.01
CA TYR A 73 17.08 10.32 8.15
C TYR A 73 17.54 10.36 6.69
N LYS A 74 17.22 9.31 5.94
CA LYS A 74 17.69 9.13 4.56
C LYS A 74 16.59 9.36 3.53
N GLY A 75 15.33 9.32 3.94
CA GLY A 75 14.19 9.50 3.05
C GLY A 75 12.93 9.97 3.74
N ALA A 76 11.92 10.24 2.91
CA ALA A 76 10.60 10.64 3.32
C ALA A 76 9.52 10.07 2.40
N MET A 77 8.43 9.58 3.00
CA MET A 77 7.19 9.27 2.31
C MET A 77 6.23 10.45 2.47
N LEU A 78 5.79 11.01 1.35
CA LEU A 78 4.99 12.24 1.35
C LEU A 78 3.54 11.93 0.95
N LYS A 79 2.58 12.40 1.73
CA LYS A 79 1.17 12.28 1.37
C LYS A 79 0.88 13.05 0.09
N THR A 80 0.23 12.38 -0.88
CA THR A 80 -0.23 13.01 -2.12
C THR A 80 -1.72 13.29 -2.10
N VAL A 81 -2.54 12.26 -2.07
CA VAL A 81 -3.99 12.35 -2.24
C VAL A 81 -4.73 11.79 -1.03
N SER A 82 -5.85 12.40 -0.73
CA SER A 82 -6.81 11.92 0.27
C SER A 82 -8.18 12.53 0.01
N THR A 83 -9.16 12.18 0.83
CA THR A 83 -10.53 12.70 0.74
C THR A 83 -10.87 13.57 1.94
N ASN A 84 -11.26 14.80 1.69
CA ASN A 84 -11.80 15.71 2.72
C ASN A 84 -12.62 16.83 2.07
N ARG A 85 -13.93 16.84 2.29
CA ARG A 85 -14.85 17.83 1.70
C ARG A 85 -14.59 19.29 2.13
N ARG A 86 -13.90 19.52 3.24
CA ARG A 86 -13.55 20.87 3.69
C ARG A 86 -12.29 21.40 3.00
N LEU A 87 -11.43 20.52 2.53
CA LEU A 87 -10.17 20.88 1.84
C LEU A 87 -10.32 20.82 0.32
N SER A 88 -11.23 20.00 -0.17
CA SER A 88 -11.47 19.79 -1.60
C SER A 88 -12.46 20.79 -2.15
N LYS A 89 -12.19 21.26 -3.38
CA LYS A 89 -13.17 21.97 -4.22
C LYS A 89 -13.96 21.03 -5.13
N ARG A 90 -13.65 19.72 -5.12
CA ARG A 90 -14.27 18.68 -5.93
C ARG A 90 -15.49 18.10 -5.22
N ALA A 91 -16.49 17.69 -5.99
CA ALA A 91 -17.71 17.07 -5.45
C ALA A 91 -17.44 15.72 -4.76
N ASP A 92 -16.42 14.97 -5.25
CA ASP A 92 -15.98 13.71 -4.66
C ASP A 92 -15.16 13.87 -3.37
N GLY A 93 -14.76 15.12 -3.06
CA GLY A 93 -13.97 15.45 -1.88
C GLY A 93 -12.48 15.13 -1.99
N LEU A 94 -12.00 14.62 -3.13
CA LEU A 94 -10.59 14.33 -3.37
C LEU A 94 -9.76 15.63 -3.40
N TYR A 95 -8.57 15.59 -2.82
CA TYR A 95 -7.63 16.72 -2.83
C TYR A 95 -6.19 16.22 -2.83
N ILE A 96 -5.29 17.02 -3.38
CA ILE A 96 -3.84 16.85 -3.22
C ILE A 96 -3.43 17.53 -1.92
N ASP A 97 -2.60 16.89 -1.11
CA ASP A 97 -2.12 17.46 0.14
C ASP A 97 -1.47 18.84 -0.11
N PRO A 98 -1.94 19.91 0.56
CA PRO A 98 -1.49 21.27 0.27
C PRO A 98 -0.01 21.51 0.58
N THR A 99 0.63 20.62 1.31
CA THR A 99 2.06 20.71 1.61
C THR A 99 2.93 19.87 0.68
N PHE A 100 2.33 19.05 -0.18
CA PHE A 100 3.05 18.06 -0.99
C PHE A 100 4.17 18.69 -1.83
N GLU A 101 3.88 19.72 -2.61
CA GLU A 101 4.87 20.37 -3.48
C GLU A 101 6.04 20.93 -2.70
N ARG A 102 5.76 21.63 -1.62
CA ARG A 102 6.78 22.21 -0.74
C ARG A 102 7.63 21.11 -0.09
N ASN A 103 7.00 20.06 0.42
CA ASN A 103 7.68 18.96 1.06
C ASN A 103 8.54 18.17 0.07
N TYR A 104 8.03 17.93 -1.15
CA TYR A 104 8.82 17.29 -2.20
C TYR A 104 10.08 18.12 -2.56
N ALA A 105 9.91 19.39 -2.83
CA ALA A 105 11.03 20.28 -3.16
C ALA A 105 12.06 20.34 -2.02
N GLY A 106 11.61 20.50 -0.78
CA GLY A 106 12.47 20.60 0.40
C GLY A 106 13.23 19.30 0.70
N ALA A 107 12.55 18.15 0.68
CA ALA A 107 13.18 16.85 0.90
C ALA A 107 14.24 16.55 -0.17
N ARG A 108 13.93 16.80 -1.45
CA ARG A 108 14.87 16.63 -2.56
C ARG A 108 16.08 17.58 -2.45
N ALA A 109 15.85 18.84 -2.11
CA ALA A 109 16.94 19.81 -1.90
C ALA A 109 17.86 19.43 -0.75
N ALA A 110 17.34 18.79 0.29
CA ALA A 110 18.12 18.24 1.40
C ALA A 110 18.82 16.91 1.10
N GLY A 111 18.70 16.39 -0.12
CA GLY A 111 19.34 15.13 -0.57
C GLY A 111 18.64 13.88 -0.09
N LEU A 112 17.40 13.97 0.41
CA LEU A 112 16.64 12.80 0.84
C LEU A 112 16.06 12.04 -0.35
N ASP A 113 15.99 10.72 -0.23
CA ASP A 113 15.17 9.89 -1.09
C ASP A 113 13.68 10.17 -0.82
N VAL A 114 12.87 10.21 -1.86
CA VAL A 114 11.45 10.55 -1.75
C VAL A 114 10.60 9.45 -2.34
N GLY A 115 9.61 9.00 -1.57
CA GLY A 115 8.45 8.24 -2.01
C GLY A 115 7.17 9.00 -1.69
N VAL A 116 6.06 8.40 -2.07
CA VAL A 116 4.76 9.00 -1.82
C VAL A 116 3.75 7.96 -1.36
N TYR A 117 2.71 8.42 -0.69
CA TYR A 117 1.55 7.61 -0.40
C TYR A 117 0.25 8.37 -0.66
N TYR A 118 -0.81 7.64 -0.90
CA TYR A 118 -2.15 8.21 -0.92
C TYR A 118 -3.08 7.37 -0.06
N TYR A 119 -3.95 8.04 0.69
CA TYR A 119 -4.91 7.44 1.59
C TYR A 119 -6.19 7.15 0.84
N THR A 120 -6.52 5.88 0.62
CA THR A 120 -7.69 5.51 -0.19
C THR A 120 -8.99 5.50 0.60
N TYR A 121 -10.05 5.95 -0.05
CA TYR A 121 -11.45 5.83 0.36
C TYR A 121 -12.27 5.07 -0.68
N ALA A 122 -11.62 4.55 -1.71
CA ALA A 122 -12.29 3.91 -2.84
C ALA A 122 -13.03 2.64 -2.40
N THR A 123 -14.30 2.52 -2.80
CA THR A 123 -15.12 1.32 -2.65
C THR A 123 -15.42 0.67 -4.01
N SER A 124 -14.81 1.16 -5.08
CA SER A 124 -14.91 0.63 -6.44
C SER A 124 -13.67 1.01 -7.24
N GLU A 125 -13.40 0.27 -8.34
CA GLU A 125 -12.32 0.58 -9.27
C GLU A 125 -12.44 2.00 -9.83
N ALA A 126 -13.64 2.45 -10.19
CA ALA A 126 -13.86 3.81 -10.69
C ALA A 126 -13.47 4.90 -9.67
N MET A 127 -13.68 4.66 -8.37
CA MET A 127 -13.21 5.57 -7.33
C MET A 127 -11.68 5.49 -7.18
N ALA A 128 -11.10 4.29 -7.23
CA ALA A 128 -9.65 4.12 -7.21
C ALA A 128 -8.98 4.81 -8.40
N ASP A 129 -9.56 4.73 -9.59
CA ASP A 129 -9.07 5.43 -10.78
C ASP A 129 -9.11 6.96 -10.61
N ALA A 130 -10.17 7.49 -9.98
CA ALA A 130 -10.26 8.92 -9.69
C ALA A 130 -9.19 9.40 -8.68
N GLU A 131 -8.90 8.59 -7.65
CA GLU A 131 -7.78 8.85 -6.72
C GLU A 131 -6.44 8.79 -7.45
N LEU A 132 -6.21 7.75 -8.24
CA LEU A 132 -4.96 7.56 -8.99
C LEU A 132 -4.74 8.60 -10.08
N ALA A 133 -5.80 9.14 -10.70
CA ALA A 133 -5.68 10.27 -11.62
C ALA A 133 -5.12 11.51 -10.92
N LEU A 134 -5.53 11.79 -9.68
CA LEU A 134 -4.96 12.87 -8.88
C LEU A 134 -3.53 12.55 -8.42
N VAL A 135 -3.23 11.31 -8.05
CA VAL A 135 -1.86 10.88 -7.73
C VAL A 135 -0.95 11.09 -8.94
N ARG A 136 -1.39 10.67 -10.13
CA ARG A 136 -0.67 10.91 -11.40
C ARG A 136 -0.38 12.40 -11.63
N GLN A 137 -1.37 13.25 -11.37
CA GLN A 137 -1.18 14.71 -11.46
C GLN A 137 -0.13 15.21 -10.45
N ALA A 138 -0.19 14.73 -9.20
CA ALA A 138 0.74 15.15 -8.16
C ALA A 138 2.20 14.77 -8.48
N VAL A 139 2.42 13.55 -8.99
CA VAL A 139 3.77 13.01 -9.27
C VAL A 139 4.28 13.32 -10.68
N TYR A 140 3.49 14.04 -11.49
CA TYR A 140 3.92 14.38 -12.85
C TYR A 140 5.24 15.17 -12.85
N GLY A 141 6.19 14.76 -13.67
CA GLY A 141 7.52 15.37 -13.75
C GLY A 141 8.45 15.12 -12.55
N LYS A 142 7.98 14.42 -11.52
CA LYS A 142 8.76 14.15 -10.31
C LYS A 142 9.50 12.82 -10.38
N GLU A 143 10.60 12.74 -9.64
CA GLU A 143 11.38 11.52 -9.45
C GLU A 143 11.12 10.94 -8.06
N LEU A 144 10.73 9.68 -8.02
CA LEU A 144 10.58 8.92 -6.78
C LEU A 144 11.72 7.90 -6.69
N THR A 145 12.32 7.78 -5.52
CA THR A 145 13.38 6.83 -5.21
C THR A 145 13.01 5.90 -4.04
N LEU A 146 11.87 6.16 -3.43
CA LEU A 146 11.14 5.27 -2.55
C LEU A 146 9.80 4.90 -3.20
N PRO A 147 9.06 3.90 -2.69
CA PRO A 147 7.83 3.43 -3.29
C PRO A 147 6.72 4.50 -3.44
N LEU A 148 5.72 4.18 -4.26
CA LEU A 148 4.38 4.76 -4.19
C LEU A 148 3.49 3.79 -3.44
N ALA A 149 3.07 4.17 -2.24
CA ALA A 149 2.27 3.32 -1.39
C ALA A 149 0.76 3.61 -1.52
N VAL A 150 -0.02 2.53 -1.55
CA VAL A 150 -1.47 2.55 -1.39
C VAL A 150 -1.76 2.36 0.10
N ASP A 151 -2.32 3.38 0.73
CA ASP A 151 -2.60 3.41 2.16
C ASP A 151 -4.05 2.95 2.42
N VAL A 152 -4.18 1.71 2.93
CA VAL A 152 -5.43 0.98 3.12
C VAL A 152 -5.67 0.74 4.61
N GLU A 153 -6.39 1.67 5.24
CA GLU A 153 -6.72 1.60 6.67
C GLU A 153 -8.05 2.30 7.04
N GLU A 154 -8.80 2.76 6.02
CA GLU A 154 -10.02 3.55 6.24
C GLU A 154 -11.17 2.70 6.78
N ASN A 155 -11.72 3.11 7.91
CA ASN A 155 -12.83 2.40 8.55
C ASN A 155 -14.10 2.29 7.68
N LYS A 156 -14.31 3.21 6.75
CA LYS A 156 -15.45 3.16 5.82
C LYS A 156 -15.36 2.04 4.80
N LEU A 157 -14.17 1.42 4.65
CA LEU A 157 -13.97 0.27 3.79
C LEU A 157 -14.34 -1.06 4.49
N LYS A 158 -14.38 -1.09 5.82
CA LYS A 158 -14.71 -2.30 6.60
C LYS A 158 -16.05 -2.97 6.28
N PRO A 159 -17.10 -2.27 5.78
CA PRO A 159 -18.31 -2.95 5.32
C PRO A 159 -18.14 -3.77 4.04
N MET A 160 -17.03 -3.61 3.30
CA MET A 160 -16.70 -4.47 2.16
C MET A 160 -16.33 -5.87 2.63
N SER A 161 -16.59 -6.89 1.82
CA SER A 161 -16.05 -8.21 2.11
C SER A 161 -14.52 -8.20 2.01
N THR A 162 -13.85 -9.07 2.78
CA THR A 162 -12.38 -9.24 2.68
C THR A 162 -11.95 -9.51 1.23
N LEU A 163 -12.72 -10.31 0.49
CA LEU A 163 -12.43 -10.60 -0.92
C LEU A 163 -12.51 -9.34 -1.79
N ASP A 164 -13.58 -8.56 -1.66
CA ASP A 164 -13.77 -7.35 -2.49
C ASP A 164 -12.74 -6.28 -2.15
N LEU A 165 -12.46 -6.06 -0.86
CA LEU A 165 -11.45 -5.10 -0.44
C LEU A 165 -10.04 -5.53 -0.88
N THR A 166 -9.72 -6.83 -0.78
CA THR A 166 -8.45 -7.38 -1.29
C THR A 166 -8.33 -7.21 -2.80
N ASN A 167 -9.40 -7.50 -3.56
CA ASN A 167 -9.40 -7.32 -5.01
C ASN A 167 -9.18 -5.84 -5.39
N LEU A 168 -9.86 -4.93 -4.73
CA LEU A 168 -9.74 -3.49 -4.99
C LEU A 168 -8.35 -2.97 -4.60
N THR A 169 -7.79 -3.45 -3.49
CA THR A 169 -6.40 -3.14 -3.08
C THR A 169 -5.40 -3.63 -4.12
N ALA A 170 -5.55 -4.89 -4.58
CA ALA A 170 -4.71 -5.45 -5.64
C ALA A 170 -4.82 -4.65 -6.94
N TYR A 171 -6.04 -4.29 -7.34
CA TYR A 171 -6.28 -3.43 -8.51
C TYR A 171 -5.50 -2.11 -8.38
N ALA A 172 -5.62 -1.41 -7.25
CA ALA A 172 -4.94 -0.14 -7.04
C ALA A 172 -3.41 -0.26 -7.12
N LEU A 173 -2.83 -1.32 -6.52
CA LEU A 173 -1.39 -1.61 -6.59
C LEU A 173 -0.94 -1.90 -8.02
N GLU A 174 -1.73 -2.65 -8.80
CA GLU A 174 -1.46 -2.88 -10.23
C GLU A 174 -1.47 -1.60 -11.06
N GLN A 175 -2.41 -0.68 -10.78
CA GLN A 175 -2.42 0.60 -11.48
C GLN A 175 -1.18 1.44 -11.14
N VAL A 176 -0.68 1.40 -9.89
CA VAL A 176 0.60 2.04 -9.52
C VAL A 176 1.76 1.46 -10.34
N GLU A 177 1.84 0.13 -10.49
CA GLU A 177 2.85 -0.52 -11.34
C GLU A 177 2.73 -0.09 -12.81
N LYS A 178 1.52 -0.03 -13.35
CA LYS A 178 1.26 0.46 -14.72
C LYS A 178 1.67 1.93 -14.89
N MET A 179 1.58 2.73 -13.85
CA MET A 179 2.08 4.10 -13.85
C MET A 179 3.61 4.18 -13.92
N GLY A 180 4.32 3.08 -13.67
CA GLY A 180 5.79 3.00 -13.74
C GLY A 180 6.48 3.22 -12.41
N PHE A 181 5.77 3.09 -11.30
CA PHE A 181 6.32 3.19 -9.97
C PHE A 181 6.43 1.83 -9.27
N TYR A 182 7.26 1.78 -8.24
CA TYR A 182 7.33 0.63 -7.33
C TYR A 182 6.14 0.68 -6.39
N ALA A 183 5.21 -0.26 -6.54
CA ALA A 183 4.01 -0.32 -5.71
C ALA A 183 4.31 -0.93 -4.33
N GLN A 184 3.71 -0.36 -3.29
CA GLN A 184 3.79 -0.86 -1.93
C GLN A 184 2.42 -0.74 -1.24
N LEU A 185 2.04 -1.72 -0.45
CA LEU A 185 0.86 -1.65 0.41
C LEU A 185 1.25 -1.07 1.77
N TYR A 186 0.57 0.00 2.21
CA TYR A 186 0.59 0.41 3.61
C TYR A 186 -0.70 0.02 4.30
N THR A 187 -0.58 -0.53 5.52
CA THR A 187 -1.70 -0.83 6.42
C THR A 187 -1.19 -0.99 7.85
N TYR A 188 -2.09 -1.17 8.83
CA TYR A 188 -1.67 -1.46 10.20
C TYR A 188 -2.05 -2.88 10.63
N THR A 189 -1.35 -3.41 11.66
CA THR A 189 -1.44 -4.80 12.11
C THR A 189 -2.86 -5.32 12.26
N HIS A 190 -3.72 -4.60 12.99
CA HIS A 190 -5.09 -5.07 13.21
C HIS A 190 -5.93 -5.07 11.92
N TYR A 191 -5.80 -4.02 11.09
CA TYR A 191 -6.56 -3.91 9.85
C TYR A 191 -6.17 -5.02 8.86
N SER A 192 -4.89 -5.25 8.70
CA SER A 192 -4.38 -6.30 7.82
C SER A 192 -4.84 -7.70 8.22
N ASN A 193 -4.88 -7.98 9.53
CA ASN A 193 -5.31 -9.29 10.04
C ASN A 193 -6.82 -9.53 9.90
N MET A 194 -7.63 -8.47 9.89
CA MET A 194 -9.09 -8.58 9.94
C MET A 194 -9.77 -8.34 8.59
N GLU A 195 -9.22 -7.47 7.76
CA GLU A 195 -9.94 -6.92 6.61
C GLU A 195 -9.36 -7.36 5.26
N LEU A 196 -8.10 -7.86 5.23
CA LEU A 196 -7.37 -8.15 4.00
C LEU A 196 -6.89 -9.61 3.93
N ASP A 197 -6.93 -10.19 2.75
CA ASP A 197 -6.19 -11.43 2.46
C ASP A 197 -4.71 -11.11 2.22
N MET A 198 -3.97 -11.03 3.31
CA MET A 198 -2.54 -10.74 3.26
C MET A 198 -1.70 -11.89 2.70
N GLY A 199 -2.20 -13.12 2.71
CA GLY A 199 -1.55 -14.24 2.04
C GLY A 199 -1.40 -13.98 0.54
N ARG A 200 -2.43 -13.40 -0.07
CA ARG A 200 -2.42 -12.99 -1.48
C ARG A 200 -1.65 -11.68 -1.70
N LEU A 201 -1.87 -10.65 -0.90
CA LEU A 201 -1.26 -9.34 -1.14
C LEU A 201 0.24 -9.33 -0.86
N ALA A 202 0.68 -9.86 0.28
CA ALA A 202 2.08 -9.86 0.67
C ALA A 202 2.94 -10.89 -0.12
N SER A 203 2.31 -11.82 -0.85
CA SER A 203 3.03 -12.70 -1.78
C SER A 203 3.46 -12.00 -3.07
N ARG A 204 2.86 -10.85 -3.39
CA ARG A 204 3.13 -10.14 -4.64
C ARG A 204 3.72 -8.74 -4.43
N TRP A 205 3.32 -8.03 -3.39
CA TRP A 205 3.76 -6.66 -3.13
C TRP A 205 4.42 -6.54 -1.78
N ASP A 206 5.38 -5.63 -1.69
CA ASP A 206 6.00 -5.25 -0.44
C ASP A 206 4.98 -4.58 0.48
N VAL A 207 5.09 -4.90 1.77
CA VAL A 207 4.21 -4.34 2.80
C VAL A 207 4.99 -3.37 3.68
N TRP A 208 4.44 -2.16 3.82
CA TRP A 208 4.80 -1.19 4.83
C TRP A 208 3.78 -1.28 5.96
N LEU A 209 4.17 -1.93 7.04
CA LEU A 209 3.30 -2.25 8.17
C LEU A 209 3.43 -1.19 9.27
N SER A 210 2.29 -0.69 9.74
CA SER A 210 2.24 0.15 10.94
C SER A 210 1.90 -0.71 12.17
N ASP A 211 2.79 -0.68 13.14
CA ASP A 211 2.56 -1.19 14.49
C ASP A 211 3.33 -0.33 15.50
N THR A 212 2.59 0.48 16.24
CA THR A 212 3.16 1.45 17.19
C THR A 212 3.07 0.98 18.65
N THR A 213 2.82 -0.31 18.85
CA THR A 213 2.68 -0.91 20.20
C THR A 213 4.00 -1.08 20.93
N GLY A 214 5.13 -1.00 20.22
CA GLY A 214 6.46 -1.26 20.74
C GLY A 214 6.82 -2.75 20.83
N HIS A 215 5.94 -3.62 20.38
CA HIS A 215 6.16 -5.06 20.27
C HIS A 215 6.42 -5.48 18.84
N THR A 216 6.89 -6.71 18.64
CA THR A 216 6.96 -7.31 17.31
C THR A 216 5.54 -7.45 16.76
N PRO A 217 5.25 -6.95 15.54
CA PRO A 217 3.94 -7.09 14.93
C PRO A 217 3.47 -8.55 14.85
N ALA A 218 2.27 -8.81 15.35
CA ALA A 218 1.67 -10.16 15.34
C ALA A 218 0.97 -10.42 14.00
N VAL A 219 1.74 -10.73 12.97
CA VAL A 219 1.27 -11.00 11.60
C VAL A 219 1.83 -12.31 11.07
N GLY A 220 1.05 -12.99 10.21
CA GLY A 220 1.43 -14.26 9.58
C GLY A 220 2.09 -14.11 8.19
N TYR A 221 2.56 -12.92 7.83
CA TYR A 221 3.16 -12.62 6.53
C TYR A 221 4.42 -11.77 6.69
N HIS A 222 5.23 -11.70 5.64
CA HIS A 222 6.42 -10.85 5.62
C HIS A 222 6.05 -9.39 5.36
N TYR A 223 6.69 -8.45 6.08
CA TYR A 223 6.62 -7.02 5.81
C TYR A 223 8.04 -6.45 5.60
N ASN A 224 8.14 -5.48 4.72
CA ASN A 224 9.41 -4.99 4.18
C ASN A 224 9.83 -3.66 4.81
N ALA A 225 8.85 -2.95 5.37
CA ALA A 225 9.06 -1.68 6.06
C ALA A 225 8.13 -1.60 7.28
N HIS A 226 8.59 -0.94 8.34
CA HIS A 226 7.89 -0.83 9.61
C HIS A 226 7.77 0.63 10.05
N GLN A 227 6.53 1.10 10.20
CA GLN A 227 6.22 2.32 10.93
C GLN A 227 6.05 1.96 12.40
N HIS A 228 7.07 2.26 13.20
CA HIS A 228 7.17 1.77 14.58
C HIS A 228 6.71 2.77 15.63
N THR A 229 6.44 4.02 15.28
CA THR A 229 5.87 5.03 16.17
C THR A 229 5.24 6.18 15.39
N SER A 230 4.14 6.71 15.91
CA SER A 230 3.50 7.95 15.45
C SER A 230 3.78 9.15 16.37
N LYS A 231 4.67 8.99 17.33
CA LYS A 231 5.03 10.00 18.35
C LYS A 231 6.51 10.39 18.30
N GLY A 232 7.16 10.17 17.16
CA GLY A 232 8.55 10.53 16.96
C GLY A 232 8.78 12.04 17.08
N ARG A 233 10.00 12.40 17.48
CA ARG A 233 10.47 13.79 17.50
C ARG A 233 11.72 13.87 16.63
N VAL A 234 11.67 14.74 15.63
CA VAL A 234 12.74 14.92 14.65
C VAL A 234 13.10 16.39 14.58
N PRO A 235 14.38 16.74 14.67
CA PRO A 235 14.82 18.11 14.43
C PRO A 235 14.30 18.63 13.09
N GLY A 236 13.79 19.86 13.06
CA GLY A 236 13.18 20.43 11.86
C GLY A 236 11.67 20.20 11.73
N ILE A 237 11.04 19.40 12.61
CA ILE A 237 9.60 19.16 12.64
C ILE A 237 9.01 19.57 13.97
N SER A 238 8.01 20.43 13.95
CA SER A 238 7.25 20.80 15.13
C SER A 238 6.17 19.78 15.43
N GLY A 239 6.27 19.08 16.58
CA GLY A 239 5.29 18.10 16.97
C GLY A 239 5.69 16.66 16.67
N ASN A 240 4.68 15.79 16.60
CA ASN A 240 4.87 14.36 16.33
C ASN A 240 5.05 14.10 14.84
N VAL A 241 5.83 13.08 14.54
CA VAL A 241 6.02 12.57 13.19
C VAL A 241 6.17 11.05 13.24
N ASP A 242 5.70 10.39 12.20
CA ASP A 242 5.78 8.96 12.04
C ASP A 242 7.19 8.54 11.64
N LEU A 243 7.76 7.55 12.39
CA LEU A 243 9.11 7.07 12.15
C LEU A 243 9.08 5.64 11.59
N ASN A 244 9.91 5.45 10.59
CA ASN A 244 9.93 4.23 9.80
C ASN A 244 11.34 3.68 9.64
N VAL A 245 11.41 2.37 9.50
CA VAL A 245 12.65 1.64 9.19
C VAL A 245 12.37 0.61 8.10
N THR A 246 13.38 0.36 7.27
CA THR A 246 13.38 -0.76 6.33
C THR A 246 14.79 -1.31 6.17
N THR A 247 14.90 -2.59 5.88
CA THR A 247 16.15 -3.24 5.47
C THR A 247 16.26 -3.39 3.95
N VAL A 248 15.18 -3.04 3.22
CA VAL A 248 15.16 -3.10 1.75
C VAL A 248 15.77 -1.84 1.16
N ASN A 249 16.72 -2.02 0.25
CA ASN A 249 17.35 -0.90 -0.48
C ASN A 249 16.47 -0.44 -1.65
N TYR A 250 15.33 0.18 -1.32
CA TYR A 250 14.39 0.70 -2.33
C TYR A 250 15.05 1.65 -3.34
N PRO A 251 15.89 2.63 -2.94
CA PRO A 251 16.50 3.54 -3.90
C PRO A 251 17.31 2.82 -4.97
N ARG A 252 18.05 1.78 -4.59
CA ARG A 252 18.84 0.96 -5.53
C ARG A 252 17.94 0.16 -6.46
N ILE A 253 16.93 -0.53 -5.90
CA ILE A 253 16.01 -1.36 -6.67
C ILE A 253 15.23 -0.52 -7.67
N ILE A 254 14.64 0.59 -7.21
CA ILE A 254 13.78 1.47 -8.01
C ILE A 254 14.58 2.09 -9.16
N ARG A 255 15.83 2.59 -8.90
CA ARG A 255 16.69 3.12 -9.94
C ARG A 255 17.12 2.04 -10.94
N LYS A 256 17.53 0.86 -10.46
CA LYS A 256 17.95 -0.27 -11.33
C LYS A 256 16.82 -0.73 -12.25
N LYS A 257 15.57 -0.71 -11.77
CA LYS A 257 14.38 -1.13 -12.54
C LYS A 257 13.76 0.00 -13.39
N GLY A 258 14.28 1.23 -13.33
CA GLY A 258 13.74 2.39 -14.05
C GLY A 258 12.32 2.80 -13.60
N LEU A 259 12.00 2.57 -12.32
CA LEU A 259 10.69 2.84 -11.72
C LEU A 259 10.65 4.20 -10.98
N THR A 260 11.43 5.15 -11.46
CA THR A 260 11.61 6.44 -10.77
C THR A 260 10.65 7.52 -11.22
N ARG A 261 9.96 7.33 -12.34
CA ARG A 261 9.11 8.37 -12.97
C ARG A 261 7.86 7.79 -13.57
N LEU A 262 6.85 8.65 -13.65
CA LEU A 262 5.64 8.34 -14.37
C LEU A 262 5.96 7.90 -15.80
N ARG A 263 5.43 6.76 -16.22
CA ARG A 263 5.47 6.35 -17.62
C ARG A 263 4.54 7.25 -18.42
N GLU A 264 5.08 7.88 -19.46
CA GLU A 264 4.25 8.55 -20.46
C GLU A 264 3.46 7.46 -21.21
N GLY A 265 2.14 7.61 -21.25
CA GLY A 265 1.29 6.70 -22.00
C GLY A 265 1.70 6.71 -23.48
N LYS A 266 1.87 5.48 -24.03
CA LYS A 266 1.94 5.32 -25.50
C LYS A 266 0.58 5.52 -26.10
#